data_3c717e1a15d5fc3a9e42d703a82f4c2e
#
_entry.id   3c717e1a15d5fc3a9e42d703a82f4c2e
#
_cell.length_a   1.000
_cell.length_b   1.000
_cell.length_c   1.000
_cell.angle_alpha   90.00
_cell.angle_beta   90.00
_cell.angle_gamma   90.00
#
_symmetry.space_group_name_H-M   'P 1'
#
loop_
_entity.id
_entity.type
_entity.pdbx_description
1 polymer ?
#
loop_
_entity_poly.entity_id
_entity_poly.type
_entity_poly.pdbx_seq_one_letter_code
_entity_poly.pdbx_strand_id
1 'polypeptide(L)'
;AKAAQNNAASNTTVASNTTNNSGTTNTGGTTTVTPAPTPAPTPTPVVTPTPAAPSVDGGSVVSRAYSQLGAAYVWGACSPGAFDCSGFVSYCLTGSYTRLGTTYTFLGWTQVSDPQPGDVCVNANHCGIYIGGGQMIHAATEGVGVIVGAVQSGMIYVRY
;
A
#
# COMPACT_ATOMS: atom_id res chain seq x y z
N ALA A 1 2.72 -46.07 -8.31
CA ALA A 1 1.96 -46.70 -7.25
C ALA A 1 1.51 -45.63 -6.28
N LYS A 2 0.26 -45.35 -6.35
CA LYS A 2 -0.83 -45.53 -5.36
C LYS A 2 -0.67 -44.60 -4.18
N ALA A 3 -1.53 -43.72 -3.96
CA ALA A 3 -2.98 -43.68 -3.64
C ALA A 3 -3.08 -42.87 -2.34
N ALA A 4 -3.81 -41.79 -2.32
CA ALA A 4 -5.25 -41.70 -2.09
C ALA A 4 -5.65 -41.64 -0.61
N GLN A 5 -6.49 -40.67 -0.40
CA GLN A 5 -7.76 -40.68 0.35
C GLN A 5 -7.67 -40.14 1.77
N ASN A 6 -8.49 -39.27 2.08
CA ASN A 6 -9.93 -39.10 2.39
C ASN A 6 -9.98 -38.59 3.82
N ASN A 7 -10.92 -37.93 4.35
CA ASN A 7 -12.34 -37.73 4.22
C ASN A 7 -12.73 -36.68 5.27
N ALA A 8 -13.53 -35.71 4.94
CA ALA A 8 -14.96 -35.70 5.17
C ALA A 8 -15.42 -35.49 6.61
N ALA A 9 -16.15 -34.43 6.73
CA ALA A 9 -17.55 -34.37 7.06
C ALA A 9 -17.96 -34.28 8.54
N SER A 10 -18.81 -33.29 8.71
CA SER A 10 -20.07 -33.30 9.46
C SER A 10 -20.00 -33.23 10.99
N ASN A 11 -20.66 -32.30 11.61
CA ASN A 11 -22.04 -32.52 11.95
C ASN A 11 -22.73 -31.26 12.54
N THR A 12 -23.89 -31.05 12.03
CA THR A 12 -25.06 -30.32 12.51
C THR A 12 -25.46 -30.73 13.92
N THR A 13 -25.89 -29.80 14.76
CA THR A 13 -27.01 -30.10 15.65
C THR A 13 -27.78 -28.83 15.98
N VAL A 14 -29.02 -28.82 15.55
CA VAL A 14 -30.16 -27.98 15.90
C VAL A 14 -30.64 -28.40 17.28
N ALA A 15 -31.02 -27.46 18.11
CA ALA A 15 -31.97 -27.69 19.15
C ALA A 15 -32.83 -26.47 19.40
N SER A 16 -34.04 -26.53 18.90
CA SER A 16 -35.18 -25.75 19.32
C SER A 16 -35.53 -26.08 20.75
N ASN A 17 -35.93 -25.10 21.52
CA ASN A 17 -36.90 -25.36 22.57
C ASN A 17 -37.84 -24.16 22.78
N THR A 18 -39.07 -24.43 22.47
CA THR A 18 -40.27 -23.65 22.75
C THR A 18 -40.76 -24.03 24.15
N THR A 19 -41.09 -23.07 24.98
CA THR A 19 -42.22 -23.25 25.88
C THR A 19 -42.79 -21.93 26.36
N ASN A 20 -44.09 -21.82 26.16
CA ASN A 20 -45.02 -20.83 26.64
C ASN A 20 -44.97 -20.70 28.17
N ASN A 21 -45.29 -19.53 28.70
CA ASN A 21 -46.48 -19.43 29.57
C ASN A 21 -46.95 -17.99 29.78
N SER A 22 -48.24 -17.89 29.77
CA SER A 22 -49.08 -16.71 30.01
C SER A 22 -48.99 -16.21 31.45
N GLY A 23 -49.20 -14.91 31.62
CA GLY A 23 -49.42 -14.31 32.92
C GLY A 23 -49.70 -12.82 32.81
N THR A 24 -50.94 -12.48 32.70
CA THR A 24 -51.53 -11.14 32.77
C THR A 24 -51.33 -10.52 34.15
N THR A 25 -50.82 -9.28 34.23
CA THR A 25 -51.39 -8.27 35.12
C THR A 25 -50.98 -6.86 34.65
N ASN A 26 -51.97 -6.07 34.43
CA ASN A 26 -51.94 -4.68 34.09
C ASN A 26 -51.66 -3.83 35.34
N THR A 27 -50.66 -2.94 35.29
CA THR A 27 -50.62 -1.78 36.18
C THR A 27 -49.93 -0.63 35.45
N GLY A 28 -50.67 0.43 35.25
CA GLY A 28 -50.25 1.64 34.59
C GLY A 28 -49.03 2.29 35.26
N GLY A 29 -48.07 2.57 34.51
CA GLY A 29 -46.95 3.41 34.85
C GLY A 29 -46.61 4.29 33.64
N THR A 30 -46.88 5.59 33.81
CA THR A 30 -46.50 6.62 32.84
C THR A 30 -45.00 6.64 32.75
N THR A 31 -44.44 6.02 31.74
CA THR A 31 -42.99 6.12 31.45
C THR A 31 -42.78 7.35 30.58
N THR A 32 -42.16 8.35 31.18
CA THR A 32 -41.57 9.49 30.48
C THR A 32 -40.47 8.95 29.59
N VAL A 33 -40.67 8.90 28.31
CA VAL A 33 -39.64 8.57 27.32
C VAL A 33 -38.67 9.74 27.24
N THR A 34 -37.51 9.56 27.85
CA THR A 34 -36.37 10.44 27.61
C THR A 34 -35.94 10.25 26.15
N PRO A 35 -35.86 11.31 25.33
CA PRO A 35 -35.38 11.17 23.95
C PRO A 35 -33.95 10.67 23.98
N ALA A 36 -33.69 9.66 23.15
CA ALA A 36 -32.33 9.12 22.93
C ALA A 36 -31.41 10.23 22.40
N PRO A 37 -30.14 10.28 22.83
CA PRO A 37 -29.21 11.27 22.33
C PRO A 37 -29.02 11.09 20.81
N THR A 38 -29.17 12.20 20.10
CA THR A 38 -28.88 12.27 18.66
C THR A 38 -27.44 11.77 18.41
N PRO A 39 -27.21 10.83 17.50
CA PRO A 39 -25.86 10.39 17.18
C PRO A 39 -25.02 11.59 16.70
N ALA A 40 -23.83 11.73 17.29
CA ALA A 40 -22.87 12.73 16.87
C ALA A 40 -22.53 12.56 15.39
N PRO A 41 -22.34 13.64 14.63
CA PRO A 41 -21.98 13.54 13.22
C PRO A 41 -20.66 12.74 13.10
N THR A 42 -20.72 11.70 12.28
CA THR A 42 -19.52 10.94 11.91
C THR A 42 -18.49 11.91 11.31
N PRO A 43 -17.23 11.93 11.79
CA PRO A 43 -16.24 12.81 11.23
C PRO A 43 -16.08 12.49 9.74
N THR A 44 -16.31 13.50 8.91
CA THR A 44 -16.02 13.44 7.48
C THR A 44 -14.55 13.04 7.30
N PRO A 45 -14.23 12.06 6.44
CA PRO A 45 -12.84 11.70 6.22
C PRO A 45 -12.10 12.96 5.75
N VAL A 46 -11.12 13.38 6.55
CA VAL A 46 -10.17 14.41 6.16
C VAL A 46 -9.41 13.85 4.97
N VAL A 47 -9.76 14.30 3.77
CA VAL A 47 -8.94 14.07 2.58
C VAL A 47 -7.60 14.75 2.85
N THR A 48 -6.62 13.96 3.24
CA THR A 48 -5.24 14.42 3.29
C THR A 48 -4.93 14.95 1.89
N PRO A 49 -4.52 16.21 1.73
CA PRO A 49 -4.20 16.73 0.40
C PRO A 49 -3.14 15.81 -0.19
N THR A 50 -3.42 15.24 -1.35
CA THR A 50 -2.42 14.59 -2.19
C THR A 50 -1.27 15.59 -2.29
N PRO A 51 -0.01 15.21 -1.94
CA PRO A 51 1.11 16.11 -2.09
C PRO A 51 1.08 16.64 -3.53
N ALA A 52 1.03 17.96 -3.69
CA ALA A 52 1.12 18.57 -5.01
C ALA A 52 2.39 18.01 -5.67
N ALA A 53 2.25 17.45 -6.87
CA ALA A 53 3.40 17.01 -7.64
C ALA A 53 4.40 18.16 -7.62
N PRO A 54 5.68 17.94 -7.27
CA PRO A 54 6.66 19.00 -7.24
C PRO A 54 6.62 19.68 -8.60
N SER A 55 6.63 21.01 -8.61
CA SER A 55 6.68 21.81 -9.84
C SER A 55 7.98 21.44 -10.56
N VAL A 56 7.83 20.73 -11.64
CA VAL A 56 8.90 19.96 -12.24
C VAL A 56 9.56 20.80 -13.30
N ASP A 57 10.80 21.16 -13.08
CA ASP A 57 11.72 21.28 -14.20
C ASP A 57 11.84 19.90 -14.86
N GLY A 58 11.57 19.82 -16.16
CA GLY A 58 11.40 18.58 -16.94
C GLY A 58 12.60 17.63 -16.98
N GLY A 59 13.27 17.44 -15.88
CA GLY A 59 14.42 16.59 -15.69
C GLY A 59 14.58 16.03 -14.29
N SER A 60 13.66 16.37 -13.35
CA SER A 60 13.82 15.88 -11.99
C SER A 60 13.51 14.38 -11.88
N VAL A 61 14.20 13.72 -10.98
CA VAL A 61 14.04 12.29 -10.67
C VAL A 61 12.58 11.97 -10.36
N VAL A 62 11.95 12.81 -9.53
CA VAL A 62 10.55 12.63 -9.08
C VAL A 62 9.58 12.75 -10.24
N SER A 63 9.82 13.69 -11.18
CA SER A 63 8.99 13.86 -12.36
C SER A 63 9.03 12.62 -13.26
N ARG A 64 10.21 12.11 -13.50
CA ARG A 64 10.38 10.88 -14.26
C ARG A 64 9.67 9.72 -13.56
N ALA A 65 9.74 9.65 -12.23
CA ALA A 65 9.03 8.62 -11.48
C ALA A 65 7.50 8.71 -11.67
N TYR A 66 6.93 9.90 -11.56
CA TYR A 66 5.50 10.11 -11.81
C TYR A 66 5.08 9.79 -13.24
N SER A 67 5.92 10.11 -14.23
CA SER A 67 5.61 9.84 -15.64
C SER A 67 5.51 8.36 -15.99
N GLN A 68 6.01 7.47 -15.14
CA GLN A 68 5.98 6.02 -15.35
C GLN A 68 4.90 5.30 -14.52
N LEU A 69 4.02 6.03 -13.83
CA LEU A 69 2.92 5.38 -13.11
C LEU A 69 2.08 4.53 -14.05
N GLY A 70 1.77 3.30 -13.64
CA GLY A 70 1.04 2.32 -14.44
C GLY A 70 1.89 1.52 -15.42
N ALA A 71 3.20 1.82 -15.56
CA ALA A 71 4.10 0.98 -16.36
C ALA A 71 4.16 -0.44 -15.77
N ALA A 72 4.32 -1.45 -16.63
CA ALA A 72 4.32 -2.84 -16.21
C ALA A 72 5.54 -3.19 -15.36
N TYR A 73 5.36 -4.09 -14.38
CA TYR A 73 6.49 -4.75 -13.76
C TYR A 73 6.93 -5.94 -14.63
N VAL A 74 8.20 -5.94 -14.99
CA VAL A 74 8.83 -7.08 -15.68
C VAL A 74 10.20 -7.29 -15.07
N TRP A 75 10.45 -8.49 -14.55
CA TRP A 75 11.74 -8.84 -13.94
C TRP A 75 12.91 -8.61 -14.91
N GLY A 76 13.94 -7.90 -14.47
CA GLY A 76 15.12 -7.58 -15.28
C GLY A 76 14.91 -6.44 -16.29
N ALA A 77 13.71 -5.87 -16.39
CA ALA A 77 13.45 -4.81 -17.36
C ALA A 77 13.93 -3.42 -16.89
N CYS A 78 14.41 -2.65 -17.86
CA CYS A 78 14.66 -1.21 -17.77
C CYS A 78 14.41 -0.65 -19.17
N SER A 79 13.15 -0.58 -19.59
CA SER A 79 12.73 -0.23 -20.96
C SER A 79 11.45 0.58 -20.95
N PRO A 80 11.09 1.26 -22.07
CA PRO A 80 9.86 2.03 -22.15
C PRO A 80 8.63 1.21 -21.73
N GLY A 81 7.93 1.68 -20.69
CA GLY A 81 6.70 1.06 -20.21
C GLY A 81 6.86 -0.24 -19.42
N ALA A 82 8.10 -0.71 -19.16
CA ALA A 82 8.36 -1.94 -18.43
C ALA A 82 9.63 -1.83 -17.57
N PHE A 83 9.51 -2.13 -16.26
CA PHE A 83 10.59 -2.02 -15.29
C PHE A 83 10.52 -3.12 -14.24
N ASP A 84 11.67 -3.54 -13.72
CA ASP A 84 11.76 -4.03 -12.36
C ASP A 84 12.09 -2.86 -11.40
N CYS A 85 12.17 -3.13 -10.08
CA CYS A 85 12.39 -2.09 -9.08
C CYS A 85 13.68 -1.29 -9.32
N SER A 86 14.79 -1.95 -9.60
CA SER A 86 16.10 -1.30 -9.81
C SER A 86 16.24 -0.69 -11.21
N GLY A 87 15.58 -1.25 -12.21
CA GLY A 87 15.48 -0.65 -13.55
C GLY A 87 14.70 0.66 -13.53
N PHE A 88 13.59 0.68 -12.80
CA PHE A 88 12.78 1.88 -12.58
C PHE A 88 13.60 3.00 -11.90
N VAL A 89 14.28 2.68 -10.78
CA VAL A 89 15.14 3.64 -10.08
C VAL A 89 16.24 4.15 -11.01
N SER A 90 16.90 3.27 -11.76
CA SER A 90 17.96 3.65 -12.71
C SER A 90 17.45 4.65 -13.76
N TYR A 91 16.29 4.38 -14.35
CA TYR A 91 15.64 5.30 -15.29
C TYR A 91 15.31 6.64 -14.64
N CYS A 92 14.72 6.63 -13.45
CA CYS A 92 14.34 7.86 -12.76
C CYS A 92 15.55 8.76 -12.47
N LEU A 93 16.68 8.18 -12.09
CA LEU A 93 17.90 8.92 -11.77
C LEU A 93 18.57 9.50 -13.03
N THR A 94 18.62 8.74 -14.11
CA THR A 94 19.41 9.11 -15.31
C THR A 94 18.57 9.71 -16.44
N GLY A 95 17.29 9.41 -16.51
CA GLY A 95 16.43 9.67 -17.67
C GLY A 95 16.72 8.76 -18.87
N SER A 96 17.51 7.72 -18.68
CA SER A 96 17.93 6.78 -19.72
C SER A 96 17.53 5.35 -19.33
N TYR A 97 17.18 4.54 -20.31
CA TYR A 97 16.87 3.11 -20.10
C TYR A 97 18.15 2.27 -19.95
N THR A 98 19.06 2.77 -19.12
CA THR A 98 20.34 2.12 -18.80
C THR A 98 20.40 1.80 -17.33
N ARG A 99 20.58 0.54 -17.01
CA ARG A 99 20.63 0.06 -15.63
C ARG A 99 21.90 0.52 -14.93
N LEU A 100 21.78 1.21 -13.79
CA LEU A 100 22.89 1.61 -12.92
C LEU A 100 23.39 0.45 -12.04
N GLY A 101 22.50 -0.48 -11.73
CA GLY A 101 22.82 -1.61 -10.88
C GLY A 101 21.58 -2.29 -10.33
N THR A 102 21.77 -2.97 -9.21
CA THR A 102 20.72 -3.66 -8.44
C THR A 102 20.54 -3.00 -7.08
N THR A 103 19.62 -3.51 -6.26
CA THR A 103 19.45 -3.08 -4.87
C THR A 103 20.77 -3.12 -4.09
N TYR A 104 21.60 -4.14 -4.32
CA TYR A 104 22.92 -4.25 -3.67
C TYR A 104 23.88 -3.14 -4.09
N THR A 105 23.82 -2.70 -5.34
CA THR A 105 24.61 -1.54 -5.80
C THR A 105 24.18 -0.28 -5.06
N PHE A 106 22.85 -0.07 -4.95
CA PHE A 106 22.28 1.12 -4.31
C PHE A 106 22.54 1.14 -2.80
N LEU A 107 22.53 -0.01 -2.13
CA LEU A 107 22.90 -0.12 -0.71
C LEU A 107 24.33 0.35 -0.43
N GLY A 108 25.20 0.35 -1.42
CA GLY A 108 26.58 0.87 -1.32
C GLY A 108 26.70 2.38 -1.51
N TRP A 109 25.62 3.09 -1.82
CA TRP A 109 25.65 4.55 -2.01
C TRP A 109 25.62 5.31 -0.69
N THR A 110 25.80 6.63 -0.76
CA THR A 110 25.80 7.48 0.44
C THR A 110 24.45 7.46 1.14
N GLN A 111 24.41 6.91 2.35
CA GLN A 111 23.20 6.93 3.17
C GLN A 111 22.93 8.33 3.69
N VAL A 112 21.65 8.73 3.69
CA VAL A 112 21.17 10.02 4.19
C VAL A 112 20.18 9.81 5.35
N SER A 113 20.28 10.65 6.38
CA SER A 113 19.39 10.64 7.54
C SER A 113 18.21 11.60 7.41
N ASP A 114 18.33 12.58 6.49
CA ASP A 114 17.29 13.56 6.14
C ASP A 114 16.93 13.39 4.66
N PRO A 115 16.05 12.42 4.33
CA PRO A 115 15.74 12.09 2.95
C PRO A 115 14.92 13.21 2.29
N GLN A 116 15.31 13.53 1.06
CA GLN A 116 14.65 14.50 0.21
C GLN A 116 13.94 13.80 -0.96
N PRO A 117 12.84 14.35 -1.50
CA PRO A 117 12.25 13.83 -2.72
C PRO A 117 13.29 13.66 -3.83
N GLY A 118 13.36 12.47 -4.42
CA GLY A 118 14.38 12.09 -5.39
C GLY A 118 15.47 11.16 -4.84
N ASP A 119 15.61 11.05 -3.53
CA ASP A 119 16.48 10.02 -2.91
C ASP A 119 15.91 8.61 -3.16
N VAL A 120 16.76 7.62 -3.05
CA VAL A 120 16.39 6.23 -3.25
C VAL A 120 16.07 5.57 -1.92
N CYS A 121 14.87 5.00 -1.80
CA CYS A 121 14.53 4.05 -0.73
C CYS A 121 15.02 2.67 -1.14
N VAL A 122 15.80 1.99 -0.31
CA VAL A 122 16.36 0.69 -0.67
C VAL A 122 16.54 -0.25 0.53
N ASN A 123 16.27 -1.53 0.32
CA ASN A 123 16.73 -2.66 1.12
C ASN A 123 17.26 -3.76 0.20
N ALA A 124 17.66 -4.90 0.74
CA ALA A 124 18.24 -5.98 -0.07
C ALA A 124 17.30 -6.51 -1.16
N ASN A 125 15.99 -6.39 -0.98
CA ASN A 125 14.98 -7.02 -1.84
C ASN A 125 14.26 -6.04 -2.77
N HIS A 126 14.26 -4.74 -2.44
CA HIS A 126 13.42 -3.78 -3.15
C HIS A 126 13.98 -2.36 -3.10
N CYS A 127 13.56 -1.52 -4.05
CA CYS A 127 13.90 -0.10 -4.10
C CYS A 127 12.82 0.72 -4.79
N GLY A 128 12.85 2.03 -4.53
CA GLY A 128 11.96 3.02 -5.11
C GLY A 128 12.51 4.43 -4.99
N ILE A 129 11.83 5.40 -5.55
CA ILE A 129 12.16 6.83 -5.44
C ILE A 129 11.31 7.45 -4.34
N TYR A 130 11.96 8.04 -3.35
CA TYR A 130 11.29 8.78 -2.29
C TYR A 130 10.63 10.05 -2.83
N ILE A 131 9.39 10.30 -2.43
CA ILE A 131 8.61 11.46 -2.86
C ILE A 131 8.17 12.36 -1.71
N GLY A 132 8.65 12.08 -0.49
CA GLY A 132 8.26 12.82 0.71
C GLY A 132 7.16 12.11 1.49
N GLY A 133 6.93 12.55 2.75
CA GLY A 133 5.82 12.07 3.57
C GLY A 133 5.81 10.56 3.86
N GLY A 134 6.96 9.88 3.83
CA GLY A 134 7.05 8.44 4.01
C GLY A 134 6.55 7.63 2.81
N GLN A 135 6.45 8.24 1.63
CA GLN A 135 5.99 7.61 0.40
C GLN A 135 7.11 7.49 -0.63
N MET A 136 6.97 6.51 -1.50
CA MET A 136 7.86 6.29 -2.64
C MET A 136 7.06 5.90 -3.88
N ILE A 137 7.64 6.11 -5.05
CA ILE A 137 7.19 5.49 -6.30
C ILE A 137 8.13 4.32 -6.61
N HIS A 138 7.56 3.17 -6.90
CA HIS A 138 8.32 1.96 -7.16
C HIS A 138 7.62 1.03 -8.16
N ALA A 139 8.38 0.25 -8.91
CA ALA A 139 7.87 -0.88 -9.65
C ALA A 139 7.63 -2.03 -8.66
N ALA A 140 6.37 -2.26 -8.27
CA ALA A 140 6.01 -3.07 -7.11
C ALA A 140 6.21 -4.57 -7.35
N THR A 141 5.41 -5.15 -8.24
CA THR A 141 5.44 -6.57 -8.60
C THR A 141 4.66 -6.82 -9.89
N GLU A 142 4.78 -8.02 -10.43
CA GLU A 142 3.98 -8.46 -11.58
C GLU A 142 2.48 -8.31 -11.31
N GLY A 143 1.74 -7.85 -12.30
CA GLY A 143 0.32 -7.57 -12.22
C GLY A 143 -0.06 -6.26 -11.52
N VAL A 144 0.89 -5.60 -10.84
CA VAL A 144 0.68 -4.30 -10.18
C VAL A 144 1.38 -3.17 -10.95
N GLY A 145 2.66 -3.35 -11.30
CA GLY A 145 3.42 -2.35 -12.03
C GLY A 145 3.97 -1.22 -11.15
N VAL A 146 4.15 -0.04 -11.76
CA VAL A 146 4.67 1.16 -11.08
C VAL A 146 3.56 1.90 -10.37
N ILE A 147 3.69 2.07 -9.07
CA ILE A 147 2.70 2.70 -8.19
C ILE A 147 3.34 3.65 -7.17
N VAL A 148 2.50 4.48 -6.56
CA VAL A 148 2.83 5.17 -5.30
C VAL A 148 2.52 4.22 -4.15
N GLY A 149 3.45 4.08 -3.22
CA GLY A 149 3.26 3.27 -2.01
C GLY A 149 4.02 3.83 -0.82
N ALA A 150 3.76 3.28 0.37
CA ALA A 150 4.53 3.63 1.56
C ALA A 150 5.96 3.09 1.46
N VAL A 151 6.92 3.83 2.01
CA VAL A 151 8.27 3.31 2.19
C VAL A 151 8.21 2.09 3.08
N GLN A 152 8.77 0.98 2.62
CA GLN A 152 8.66 -0.30 3.31
C GLN A 152 9.57 -0.35 4.54
N SER A 153 9.14 -1.10 5.54
CA SER A 153 9.95 -1.32 6.75
C SER A 153 11.32 -1.90 6.40
N GLY A 154 12.36 -1.43 7.09
CA GLY A 154 13.74 -1.85 6.87
C GLY A 154 14.44 -1.25 5.64
N MET A 155 13.80 -0.32 4.94
CA MET A 155 14.48 0.46 3.92
C MET A 155 15.32 1.57 4.54
N ILE A 156 16.48 1.82 3.95
CA ILE A 156 17.31 3.01 4.18
C ILE A 156 17.15 3.97 3.02
N TYR A 157 17.58 5.19 3.21
CA TYR A 157 17.59 6.22 2.16
C TYR A 157 19.02 6.47 1.71
N VAL A 158 19.24 6.47 0.41
CA VAL A 158 20.55 6.72 -0.18
C VAL A 158 20.46 7.76 -1.29
N ARG A 159 21.52 8.50 -1.51
CA ARG A 159 21.62 9.54 -2.54
C ARG A 159 22.60 9.13 -3.63
N TYR A 160 22.16 9.31 -4.89
CA TYR A 160 22.94 9.11 -6.10
C TYR A 160 23.83 10.32 -6.42
#